data_a02d7dacd5e5d0ebf77a0af01b302fd0
#
_entry.id   a02d7dacd5e5d0ebf77a0af01b302fd0
#
_cell.length_a   1.000
_cell.length_b   1.000
_cell.length_c   1.000
_cell.angle_alpha   90.00
_cell.angle_beta   90.00
_cell.angle_gamma   90.00
#
_symmetry.space_group_name_H-M   'P 1'
#
loop_
_entity.id
_entity.type
_entity.pdbx_description
1 polymer ?
#
loop_
_entity_poly.entity_id
_entity_poly.type
_entity_poly.pdbx_seq_one_letter_code
_entity_poly.pdbx_strand_id
1 'polypeptide(L)'
;MKRLIRIYFLSCLGFLLFGCGISNYDRGQEFLAQEELKAAADYFTAATEENVGADEAHRELGITYYRGRFFPQAVTHLQIASDTLKDERTALYHGMALEQSRKYEQAIDAYEEFSALNDSPEIGYQIKARLAHLRNQHLIQSAKQAVQAEDQIDLTTIPEDKVAVYYFELLPGRDDLVPLQKAITALVISDLEKVRGISVVPRLQLQRMLDQMRLQQDTVFNQETKNRVGRLLGVANVCAGTIEGLADLDLRLGATVVNVKAGEIEAASVQQGVESDFFDLQKSMGFDILDALGVTPTEKQKRVLNRRATESLSALIAYGHGLAASDKSDFVTAEQYFKLSLKEDPTFQLALRELDYVRLLAEAQEQNLTQIEDLAMESAKARTARQQRLNRMNQALSRQFIPPTAADSPREGDINPPKSEIQVVVKN
;
A
#
# COMPACT_ATOMS: atom_id res chain seq x y z
N MET A 1 65.82 36.84 -33.42
CA MET A 1 65.13 36.57 -32.13
C MET A 1 63.72 37.12 -32.00
N LYS A 2 63.18 37.89 -32.93
CA LYS A 2 61.83 38.49 -32.86
C LYS A 2 60.72 37.72 -33.60
N ARG A 3 61.02 36.60 -34.31
CA ARG A 3 60.06 35.81 -35.07
C ARG A 3 59.62 34.50 -34.35
N LEU A 4 60.36 34.04 -33.35
CA LEU A 4 60.03 32.82 -32.59
C LEU A 4 59.05 33.04 -31.42
N ILE A 5 58.88 34.25 -30.94
CA ILE A 5 57.99 34.58 -29.82
C ILE A 5 56.52 34.72 -30.30
N ARG A 6 56.26 34.97 -31.60
CA ARG A 6 54.88 35.08 -32.13
C ARG A 6 54.19 33.76 -32.40
N ILE A 7 54.93 32.66 -32.53
CA ILE A 7 54.32 31.32 -32.80
C ILE A 7 53.90 30.66 -31.48
N TYR A 8 54.57 30.95 -30.37
CA TYR A 8 54.17 30.42 -29.06
C TYR A 8 52.96 31.11 -28.46
N PHE A 9 52.67 32.36 -28.78
CA PHE A 9 51.48 33.08 -28.30
C PHE A 9 50.19 32.72 -29.05
N LEU A 10 50.28 32.24 -30.30
CA LEU A 10 49.11 31.74 -31.03
C LEU A 10 48.76 30.27 -30.65
N SER A 11 49.70 29.50 -30.13
CA SER A 11 49.45 28.10 -29.67
C SER A 11 48.79 28.06 -28.30
N CYS A 12 49.03 29.03 -27.42
CA CYS A 12 48.35 29.11 -26.11
C CYS A 12 46.94 29.71 -26.14
N LEU A 13 46.60 30.47 -27.20
CA LEU A 13 45.26 31.05 -27.36
C LEU A 13 44.24 30.08 -28.00
N GLY A 14 44.74 28.99 -28.64
CA GLY A 14 43.89 27.93 -29.21
C GLY A 14 43.40 26.91 -28.18
N PHE A 15 43.93 26.93 -26.95
CA PHE A 15 43.54 25.95 -25.88
C PHE A 15 42.50 26.49 -24.89
N LEU A 16 42.08 27.77 -25.02
CA LEU A 16 41.07 28.38 -24.19
C LEU A 16 39.69 28.56 -24.84
N LEU A 17 39.49 27.98 -26.03
CA LEU A 17 38.21 27.91 -26.71
C LEU A 17 37.64 26.45 -26.81
N PHE A 18 38.02 25.57 -25.89
CA PHE A 18 37.11 24.48 -25.56
C PHE A 18 35.98 25.10 -24.74
N GLY A 19 35.03 25.65 -25.48
CA GLY A 19 33.79 26.12 -24.92
C GLY A 19 33.15 25.03 -24.10
N CYS A 20 32.62 25.38 -22.93
CA CYS A 20 31.54 24.62 -22.30
C CYS A 20 30.45 24.41 -23.34
N GLY A 21 30.54 23.33 -24.10
CA GLY A 21 29.44 22.86 -24.91
C GLY A 21 28.34 22.49 -23.93
N ILE A 22 27.13 22.98 -24.14
CA ILE A 22 25.96 22.54 -23.39
C ILE A 22 25.91 21.01 -23.51
N SER A 23 25.84 20.29 -22.38
CA SER A 23 25.81 18.83 -22.37
C SER A 23 24.54 18.29 -23.06
N ASN A 24 24.56 17.06 -23.54
CA ASN A 24 23.34 16.43 -24.07
C ASN A 24 22.23 16.39 -23.03
N TYR A 25 22.57 16.17 -21.77
CA TYR A 25 21.64 16.24 -20.64
C TYR A 25 20.97 17.62 -20.53
N ASP A 26 21.73 18.72 -20.54
CA ASP A 26 21.18 20.06 -20.40
C ASP A 26 20.30 20.44 -21.60
N ARG A 27 20.66 20.03 -22.81
CA ARG A 27 19.81 20.20 -24.00
C ARG A 27 18.53 19.39 -23.91
N GLY A 28 18.62 18.14 -23.43
CA GLY A 28 17.45 17.32 -23.16
C GLY A 28 16.48 18.01 -22.18
N GLN A 29 16.99 18.61 -21.11
CA GLN A 29 16.20 19.39 -20.14
C GLN A 29 15.54 20.63 -20.76
N GLU A 30 16.24 21.34 -21.64
CA GLU A 30 15.71 22.50 -22.35
C GLU A 30 14.52 22.09 -23.23
N PHE A 31 14.65 21.05 -24.05
CA PHE A 31 13.57 20.54 -24.91
C PHE A 31 12.40 19.98 -24.10
N LEU A 32 12.69 19.29 -22.99
CA LEU A 32 11.65 18.80 -22.08
C LEU A 32 10.82 19.93 -21.47
N ALA A 33 11.48 21.05 -21.11
CA ALA A 33 10.81 22.25 -20.61
C ALA A 33 9.95 22.95 -21.68
N GLN A 34 10.26 22.76 -22.95
CA GLN A 34 9.49 23.25 -24.10
C GLN A 34 8.42 22.25 -24.59
N GLU A 35 8.26 21.11 -23.87
CA GLU A 35 7.37 20.00 -24.22
C GLU A 35 7.68 19.33 -25.57
N GLU A 36 8.89 19.54 -26.11
CA GLU A 36 9.38 18.90 -27.31
C GLU A 36 9.91 17.48 -26.99
N LEU A 37 9.00 16.56 -26.63
CA LEU A 37 9.32 15.24 -26.07
C LEU A 37 10.24 14.41 -26.97
N LYS A 38 10.09 14.50 -28.29
CA LYS A 38 10.94 13.73 -29.22
C LYS A 38 12.39 14.22 -29.17
N ALA A 39 12.60 15.53 -29.27
CA ALA A 39 13.93 16.10 -29.22
C ALA A 39 14.58 15.84 -27.83
N ALA A 40 13.80 16.00 -26.75
CA ALA A 40 14.27 15.68 -25.40
C ALA A 40 14.72 14.22 -25.29
N ALA A 41 13.95 13.25 -25.83
CA ALA A 41 14.30 11.83 -25.81
C ALA A 41 15.58 11.55 -26.59
N ASP A 42 15.77 12.16 -27.78
CA ASP A 42 16.98 11.99 -28.59
C ASP A 42 18.22 12.47 -27.83
N TYR A 43 18.16 13.65 -27.18
CA TYR A 43 19.26 14.18 -26.38
C TYR A 43 19.52 13.40 -25.10
N PHE A 44 18.48 12.99 -24.36
CA PHE A 44 18.68 12.13 -23.18
C PHE A 44 19.22 10.75 -23.57
N THR A 45 18.83 10.19 -24.70
CA THR A 45 19.41 8.94 -25.22
C THR A 45 20.92 9.11 -25.42
N ALA A 46 21.35 10.20 -26.07
CA ALA A 46 22.78 10.48 -26.22
C ALA A 46 23.48 10.66 -24.85
N ALA A 47 22.81 11.30 -23.89
CA ALA A 47 23.35 11.49 -22.54
C ALA A 47 23.50 10.18 -21.75
N THR A 48 22.68 9.15 -22.01
CA THR A 48 22.83 7.84 -21.34
C THR A 48 24.11 7.09 -21.77
N GLU A 49 24.71 7.46 -22.90
CA GLU A 49 25.97 6.89 -23.38
C GLU A 49 27.19 7.61 -22.77
N GLU A 50 26.99 8.72 -22.06
CA GLU A 50 28.05 9.45 -21.36
C GLU A 50 28.37 8.76 -20.04
N ASN A 51 29.67 8.76 -19.66
CA ASN A 51 30.11 8.07 -18.43
C ASN A 51 29.74 8.80 -17.12
N VAL A 52 29.28 10.05 -17.22
CA VAL A 52 28.95 10.91 -16.07
C VAL A 52 27.50 11.36 -16.21
N GLY A 53 26.69 11.09 -15.18
CA GLY A 53 25.29 11.47 -15.18
C GLY A 53 24.37 10.57 -16.01
N ALA A 54 24.81 9.34 -16.35
CA ALA A 54 24.02 8.39 -17.12
C ALA A 54 22.73 7.96 -16.39
N ASP A 55 22.79 7.84 -15.07
CA ASP A 55 21.63 7.44 -14.25
C ASP A 55 20.56 8.54 -14.24
N GLU A 56 20.96 9.80 -14.10
CA GLU A 56 20.05 10.94 -14.22
C GLU A 56 19.50 11.06 -15.64
N ALA A 57 20.30 10.78 -16.67
CA ALA A 57 19.86 10.77 -18.06
C ALA A 57 18.81 9.65 -18.28
N HIS A 58 19.02 8.46 -17.73
CA HIS A 58 18.02 7.38 -17.75
C HIS A 58 16.72 7.80 -17.06
N ARG A 59 16.78 8.49 -15.90
CA ARG A 59 15.57 9.01 -15.24
C ARG A 59 14.82 9.98 -16.15
N GLU A 60 15.49 10.99 -16.68
CA GLU A 60 14.83 12.01 -17.51
C GLU A 60 14.29 11.41 -18.82
N LEU A 61 15.01 10.47 -19.42
CA LEU A 61 14.54 9.73 -20.60
C LEU A 61 13.29 8.92 -20.27
N GLY A 62 13.28 8.23 -19.13
CA GLY A 62 12.11 7.49 -18.65
C GLY A 62 10.91 8.40 -18.40
N ILE A 63 11.11 9.57 -17.79
CA ILE A 63 10.07 10.59 -17.58
C ILE A 63 9.55 11.10 -18.94
N THR A 64 10.45 11.37 -19.88
CA THR A 64 10.09 11.81 -21.23
C THR A 64 9.21 10.78 -21.94
N TYR A 65 9.59 9.50 -21.87
CA TYR A 65 8.76 8.40 -22.40
C TYR A 65 7.41 8.27 -21.68
N TYR A 66 7.37 8.44 -20.36
CA TYR A 66 6.11 8.42 -19.61
C TYR A 66 5.16 9.52 -20.08
N ARG A 67 5.64 10.76 -20.23
CA ARG A 67 4.86 11.89 -20.77
C ARG A 67 4.41 11.66 -22.21
N GLY A 68 5.26 11.03 -23.00
CA GLY A 68 4.94 10.61 -24.37
C GLY A 68 4.00 9.40 -24.46
N ARG A 69 3.59 8.82 -23.33
CA ARG A 69 2.76 7.60 -23.22
C ARG A 69 3.43 6.33 -23.76
N PHE A 70 4.74 6.30 -23.85
CA PHE A 70 5.54 5.14 -24.18
C PHE A 70 5.90 4.36 -22.91
N PHE A 71 4.88 3.83 -22.24
CA PHE A 71 5.02 3.26 -20.89
C PHE A 71 6.01 2.09 -20.79
N PRO A 72 6.09 1.13 -21.72
CA PRO A 72 7.11 0.07 -21.66
C PRO A 72 8.53 0.62 -21.66
N GLN A 73 8.83 1.61 -22.52
CA GLN A 73 10.15 2.25 -22.58
C GLN A 73 10.42 3.06 -21.29
N ALA A 74 9.41 3.79 -20.80
CA ALA A 74 9.49 4.50 -19.54
C ALA A 74 9.89 3.55 -18.38
N VAL A 75 9.22 2.40 -18.26
CA VAL A 75 9.55 1.39 -17.24
C VAL A 75 11.01 0.93 -17.37
N THR A 76 11.49 0.64 -18.59
CA THR A 76 12.86 0.17 -18.79
C THR A 76 13.88 1.19 -18.27
N HIS A 77 13.75 2.45 -18.65
CA HIS A 77 14.72 3.48 -18.28
C HIS A 77 14.59 3.91 -16.82
N LEU A 78 13.36 3.98 -16.29
CA LEU A 78 13.14 4.28 -14.86
C LEU A 78 13.61 3.15 -13.94
N GLN A 79 13.53 1.88 -14.38
CA GLN A 79 14.14 0.76 -13.64
C GLN A 79 15.64 0.93 -13.51
N ILE A 80 16.35 1.23 -14.62
CA ILE A 80 17.80 1.44 -14.61
C ILE A 80 18.16 2.58 -13.64
N ALA A 81 17.42 3.70 -13.72
CA ALA A 81 17.62 4.82 -12.82
C ALA A 81 17.34 4.46 -11.35
N SER A 82 16.29 3.68 -11.07
CA SER A 82 15.90 3.32 -9.70
C SER A 82 16.86 2.35 -9.03
N ASP A 83 17.67 1.62 -9.77
CA ASP A 83 18.68 0.73 -9.21
C ASP A 83 19.79 1.52 -8.50
N THR A 84 20.08 2.73 -8.96
CA THR A 84 21.16 3.60 -8.46
C THR A 84 20.65 4.87 -7.75
N LEU A 85 19.66 5.55 -8.35
CA LEU A 85 19.09 6.79 -7.82
C LEU A 85 17.96 6.46 -6.83
N LYS A 86 18.25 6.65 -5.54
CA LYS A 86 17.24 6.49 -4.49
C LYS A 86 16.61 7.84 -4.15
N ASP A 87 15.87 8.41 -5.12
CA ASP A 87 15.20 9.70 -4.97
C ASP A 87 13.69 9.60 -5.27
N GLU A 88 12.92 10.52 -4.69
CA GLU A 88 11.47 10.57 -4.79
C GLU A 88 10.96 10.66 -6.23
N ARG A 89 11.66 11.42 -7.08
CA ARG A 89 11.23 11.66 -8.45
C ARG A 89 11.34 10.40 -9.28
N THR A 90 12.44 9.65 -9.13
CA THR A 90 12.63 8.35 -9.77
C THR A 90 11.57 7.35 -9.32
N ALA A 91 11.36 7.20 -8.02
CA ALA A 91 10.39 6.27 -7.45
C ALA A 91 8.95 6.60 -7.90
N LEU A 92 8.56 7.88 -7.89
CA LEU A 92 7.22 8.30 -8.31
C LEU A 92 6.95 7.96 -9.79
N TYR A 93 7.83 8.40 -10.70
CA TYR A 93 7.61 8.17 -12.13
C TYR A 93 7.74 6.70 -12.49
N HIS A 94 8.60 5.94 -11.80
CA HIS A 94 8.69 4.49 -11.96
C HIS A 94 7.36 3.81 -11.57
N GLY A 95 6.81 4.15 -10.40
CA GLY A 95 5.50 3.68 -9.97
C GLY A 95 4.40 4.02 -10.97
N MET A 96 4.35 5.26 -11.46
CA MET A 96 3.38 5.71 -12.45
C MET A 96 3.50 4.96 -13.78
N ALA A 97 4.71 4.72 -14.28
CA ALA A 97 4.95 3.99 -15.53
C ALA A 97 4.58 2.50 -15.41
N LEU A 98 4.91 1.86 -14.29
CA LEU A 98 4.55 0.48 -13.97
C LEU A 98 3.03 0.31 -13.88
N GLU A 99 2.35 1.25 -13.24
CA GLU A 99 0.90 1.24 -13.14
C GLU A 99 0.22 1.32 -14.49
N GLN A 100 0.63 2.26 -15.36
CA GLN A 100 0.11 2.39 -16.72
C GLN A 100 0.41 1.14 -17.57
N SER A 101 1.46 0.40 -17.23
CA SER A 101 1.81 -0.89 -17.82
C SER A 101 1.08 -2.07 -17.20
N ARG A 102 0.18 -1.85 -16.22
CA ARG A 102 -0.57 -2.86 -15.44
C ARG A 102 0.33 -3.84 -14.68
N LYS A 103 1.54 -3.44 -14.34
CA LYS A 103 2.48 -4.17 -13.48
C LYS A 103 2.24 -3.77 -12.03
N TYR A 104 1.06 -4.13 -11.51
CA TYR A 104 0.55 -3.58 -10.25
C TYR A 104 1.41 -3.91 -9.03
N GLU A 105 1.95 -5.13 -8.93
CA GLU A 105 2.83 -5.53 -7.82
C GLU A 105 4.08 -4.64 -7.79
N GLN A 106 4.78 -4.51 -8.91
CA GLN A 106 5.96 -3.65 -9.02
C GLN A 106 5.64 -2.17 -8.81
N ALA A 107 4.45 -1.71 -9.26
CA ALA A 107 4.01 -0.34 -9.02
C ALA A 107 3.78 -0.06 -7.52
N ILE A 108 3.25 -1.04 -6.78
CA ILE A 108 3.08 -0.95 -5.33
C ILE A 108 4.45 -0.75 -4.66
N ASP A 109 5.45 -1.59 -5.01
CA ASP A 109 6.80 -1.49 -4.44
C ASP A 109 7.42 -0.10 -4.70
N ALA A 110 7.30 0.42 -5.93
CA ALA A 110 7.83 1.73 -6.30
C ALA A 110 7.14 2.89 -5.54
N TYR A 111 5.81 2.81 -5.35
CA TYR A 111 5.10 3.82 -4.55
C TYR A 111 5.36 3.69 -3.04
N GLU A 112 5.66 2.50 -2.53
CA GLU A 112 6.12 2.31 -1.15
C GLU A 112 7.52 2.91 -0.96
N GLU A 113 8.44 2.74 -1.93
CA GLU A 113 9.74 3.41 -1.93
C GLU A 113 9.56 4.93 -1.95
N PHE A 114 8.71 5.47 -2.82
CA PHE A 114 8.37 6.90 -2.82
C PHE A 114 7.86 7.36 -1.45
N SER A 115 6.95 6.61 -0.83
CA SER A 115 6.37 6.96 0.47
C SER A 115 7.41 6.98 1.60
N ALA A 116 8.46 6.15 1.50
CA ALA A 116 9.55 6.14 2.46
C ALA A 116 10.48 7.36 2.31
N LEU A 117 10.56 7.93 1.11
CA LEU A 117 11.40 9.09 0.79
C LEU A 117 10.67 10.42 0.98
N ASN A 118 9.34 10.44 0.86
CA ASN A 118 8.52 11.64 0.90
C ASN A 118 7.93 11.89 2.29
N ASP A 119 8.13 13.08 2.84
CA ASP A 119 7.67 13.50 4.16
C ASP A 119 6.43 14.44 4.12
N SER A 120 5.88 14.72 2.93
CA SER A 120 4.68 15.55 2.78
C SER A 120 3.42 14.78 3.17
N PRO A 121 2.66 15.21 4.20
CA PRO A 121 1.44 14.52 4.61
C PRO A 121 0.37 14.49 3.51
N GLU A 122 0.27 15.55 2.71
CA GLU A 122 -0.72 15.67 1.63
C GLU A 122 -0.44 14.65 0.52
N ILE A 123 0.78 14.60 0.02
CA ILE A 123 1.18 13.62 -0.98
C ILE A 123 1.12 12.20 -0.39
N GLY A 124 1.54 12.04 0.87
CA GLY A 124 1.45 10.75 1.58
C GLY A 124 0.03 10.21 1.63
N TYR A 125 -1.00 11.05 1.79
CA TYR A 125 -2.40 10.63 1.73
C TYR A 125 -2.80 10.19 0.33
N GLN A 126 -2.43 10.98 -0.70
CA GLN A 126 -2.71 10.66 -2.10
C GLN A 126 -2.07 9.34 -2.53
N ILE A 127 -0.83 9.10 -2.14
CA ILE A 127 -0.14 7.82 -2.43
C ILE A 127 -0.76 6.64 -1.66
N LYS A 128 -1.20 6.83 -0.41
CA LYS A 128 -1.93 5.78 0.32
C LYS A 128 -3.23 5.41 -0.40
N ALA A 129 -3.98 6.39 -0.90
CA ALA A 129 -5.17 6.15 -1.70
C ALA A 129 -4.82 5.35 -2.97
N ARG A 130 -3.74 5.75 -3.66
CA ARG A 130 -3.29 5.04 -4.86
C ARG A 130 -2.85 3.61 -4.56
N LEU A 131 -2.10 3.38 -3.49
CA LEU A 131 -1.70 2.05 -3.02
C LEU A 131 -2.92 1.17 -2.70
N ALA A 132 -3.95 1.70 -2.04
CA ALA A 132 -5.18 0.97 -1.76
C ALA A 132 -5.87 0.53 -3.06
N HIS A 133 -5.96 1.43 -4.05
CA HIS A 133 -6.49 1.13 -5.38
C HIS A 133 -5.67 0.05 -6.10
N LEU A 134 -4.35 0.20 -6.16
CA LEU A 134 -3.47 -0.74 -6.86
C LEU A 134 -3.49 -2.13 -6.23
N ARG A 135 -3.50 -2.24 -4.90
CA ARG A 135 -3.65 -3.52 -4.20
C ARG A 135 -4.98 -4.20 -4.58
N ASN A 136 -6.07 -3.43 -4.68
CA ASN A 136 -7.35 -3.97 -5.15
C ASN A 136 -7.28 -4.42 -6.63
N GLN A 137 -6.65 -3.64 -7.52
CA GLN A 137 -6.44 -4.03 -8.93
C GLN A 137 -5.56 -5.27 -9.07
N HIS A 138 -4.52 -5.39 -8.26
CA HIS A 138 -3.66 -6.57 -8.21
C HIS A 138 -4.45 -7.83 -7.80
N LEU A 139 -5.32 -7.74 -6.78
CA LEU A 139 -6.19 -8.84 -6.37
C LEU A 139 -7.15 -9.26 -7.47
N ILE A 140 -7.75 -8.30 -8.20
CA ILE A 140 -8.64 -8.59 -9.34
C ILE A 140 -7.85 -9.30 -10.45
N GLN A 141 -6.66 -8.81 -10.77
CA GLN A 141 -5.81 -9.41 -11.79
C GLN A 141 -5.37 -10.83 -11.41
N SER A 142 -4.94 -11.03 -10.16
CA SER A 142 -4.53 -12.33 -9.63
C SER A 142 -5.68 -13.33 -9.63
N ALA A 143 -6.88 -12.92 -9.22
CA ALA A 143 -8.07 -13.76 -9.27
C ALA A 143 -8.42 -14.17 -10.70
N LYS A 144 -8.33 -13.24 -11.67
CA LYS A 144 -8.55 -13.52 -13.08
C LYS A 144 -7.55 -14.53 -13.63
N GLN A 145 -6.27 -14.35 -13.31
CA GLN A 145 -5.20 -15.27 -13.73
C GLN A 145 -5.39 -16.68 -13.12
N ALA A 146 -5.74 -16.75 -11.84
CA ALA A 146 -6.01 -18.04 -11.17
C ALA A 146 -7.16 -18.80 -11.83
N VAL A 147 -8.26 -18.11 -12.16
CA VAL A 147 -9.41 -18.74 -12.87
C VAL A 147 -9.01 -19.20 -14.28
N GLN A 148 -8.17 -18.43 -14.99
CA GLN A 148 -7.69 -18.79 -16.33
C GLN A 148 -6.71 -19.97 -16.32
N ALA A 149 -5.95 -20.14 -15.25
CA ALA A 149 -4.95 -21.18 -15.07
C ALA A 149 -5.45 -22.34 -14.18
N GLU A 150 -6.75 -22.45 -13.93
CA GLU A 150 -7.33 -23.41 -12.99
C GLU A 150 -6.87 -24.86 -13.26
N ASP A 151 -6.81 -25.28 -14.52
CA ASP A 151 -6.38 -26.64 -14.93
C ASP A 151 -4.89 -26.92 -14.68
N GLN A 152 -4.10 -25.88 -14.38
CA GLN A 152 -2.66 -25.98 -14.11
C GLN A 152 -2.31 -25.97 -12.63
N ILE A 153 -3.32 -25.88 -11.74
CA ILE A 153 -3.08 -25.80 -10.30
C ILE A 153 -2.59 -27.16 -9.78
N ASP A 154 -1.36 -27.15 -9.25
CA ASP A 154 -0.79 -28.31 -8.56
C ASP A 154 -1.15 -28.26 -7.06
N LEU A 155 -2.07 -29.11 -6.65
CA LEU A 155 -2.52 -29.20 -5.25
C LEU A 155 -1.41 -29.64 -4.28
N THR A 156 -0.34 -30.26 -4.79
CA THR A 156 0.77 -30.74 -3.92
C THR A 156 1.64 -29.60 -3.43
N THR A 157 1.64 -28.45 -4.15
CA THR A 157 2.42 -27.26 -3.80
C THR A 157 1.72 -26.32 -2.81
N ILE A 158 0.45 -26.58 -2.49
CA ILE A 158 -0.34 -25.75 -1.58
C ILE A 158 0.20 -25.87 -0.15
N PRO A 159 0.57 -24.76 0.52
CA PRO A 159 1.02 -24.76 1.91
C PRO A 159 -0.09 -25.26 2.86
N GLU A 160 0.26 -26.17 3.78
CA GLU A 160 -0.69 -26.78 4.71
C GLU A 160 -1.27 -25.80 5.74
N ASP A 161 -0.53 -24.74 6.05
CA ASP A 161 -0.91 -23.70 7.02
C ASP A 161 -1.80 -22.60 6.42
N LYS A 162 -2.05 -22.64 5.10
CA LYS A 162 -2.84 -21.61 4.43
C LYS A 162 -4.33 -21.95 4.44
N VAL A 163 -5.13 -21.02 4.97
CA VAL A 163 -6.56 -21.19 5.24
C VAL A 163 -7.37 -20.03 4.66
N ALA A 164 -8.50 -20.32 4.05
CA ALA A 164 -9.51 -19.32 3.69
C ALA A 164 -10.75 -19.49 4.59
N VAL A 165 -11.33 -18.36 4.98
CA VAL A 165 -12.64 -18.33 5.65
C VAL A 165 -13.67 -17.88 4.64
N TYR A 166 -14.56 -18.80 4.28
CA TYR A 166 -15.66 -18.54 3.35
C TYR A 166 -16.78 -17.76 4.03
N TYR A 167 -17.69 -17.16 3.25
CA TYR A 167 -18.86 -16.50 3.83
C TYR A 167 -19.77 -17.52 4.53
N PHE A 168 -20.31 -17.07 5.66
CA PHE A 168 -21.30 -17.86 6.39
C PHE A 168 -22.65 -17.78 5.66
N GLU A 169 -23.28 -18.92 5.45
CA GLU A 169 -24.60 -19.01 4.83
C GLU A 169 -25.68 -18.70 5.86
N LEU A 170 -26.54 -17.74 5.59
CA LEU A 170 -27.73 -17.52 6.39
C LEU A 170 -28.84 -18.45 5.93
N LEU A 171 -29.31 -19.30 6.83
CA LEU A 171 -30.44 -20.15 6.58
C LEU A 171 -31.74 -19.34 6.62
N PRO A 172 -32.79 -19.71 5.85
CA PRO A 172 -34.04 -18.95 5.75
C PRO A 172 -34.71 -18.68 7.10
N GLY A 173 -35.32 -17.49 7.26
CA GLY A 173 -36.13 -17.15 8.43
C GLY A 173 -35.82 -15.80 9.09
N ARG A 174 -34.60 -15.27 8.95
CA ARG A 174 -34.17 -14.00 9.60
C ARG A 174 -33.36 -13.14 8.61
N ASP A 175 -34.04 -12.54 7.64
CA ASP A 175 -33.39 -11.71 6.61
C ASP A 175 -32.67 -10.48 7.18
N ASP A 176 -33.05 -10.04 8.39
CA ASP A 176 -32.37 -8.98 9.12
C ASP A 176 -30.91 -9.34 9.49
N LEU A 177 -30.55 -10.63 9.52
CA LEU A 177 -29.21 -11.14 9.82
C LEU A 177 -28.32 -11.31 8.57
N VAL A 178 -28.81 -11.02 7.35
CA VAL A 178 -28.02 -11.12 6.10
C VAL A 178 -26.66 -10.43 6.21
N PRO A 179 -26.51 -9.25 6.81
CA PRO A 179 -25.19 -8.61 6.93
C PRO A 179 -24.18 -9.40 7.76
N LEU A 180 -24.66 -10.26 8.68
CA LEU A 180 -23.78 -11.10 9.49
C LEU A 180 -22.99 -12.12 8.69
N GLN A 181 -23.44 -12.52 7.49
CA GLN A 181 -22.71 -13.46 6.62
C GLN A 181 -21.26 -12.99 6.37
N LYS A 182 -21.07 -11.71 6.06
CA LYS A 182 -19.74 -11.11 5.84
C LYS A 182 -19.08 -10.67 7.13
N ALA A 183 -19.86 -10.20 8.08
CA ALA A 183 -19.33 -9.71 9.34
C ALA A 183 -18.72 -10.83 10.20
N ILE A 184 -19.38 -11.99 10.33
CA ILE A 184 -18.82 -13.15 11.05
C ILE A 184 -17.56 -13.65 10.36
N THR A 185 -17.56 -13.73 9.02
CA THR A 185 -16.35 -14.08 8.25
C THR A 185 -15.18 -13.17 8.61
N ALA A 186 -15.41 -11.86 8.66
CA ALA A 186 -14.36 -10.91 9.05
C ALA A 186 -13.90 -11.07 10.51
N LEU A 187 -14.82 -11.38 11.44
CA LEU A 187 -14.48 -11.68 12.82
C LEU A 187 -13.60 -12.94 12.95
N VAL A 188 -14.00 -14.02 12.25
CA VAL A 188 -13.22 -15.29 12.25
C VAL A 188 -11.84 -15.07 11.64
N ILE A 189 -11.73 -14.39 10.49
CA ILE A 189 -10.44 -14.01 9.89
C ILE A 189 -9.59 -13.27 10.92
N SER A 190 -10.15 -12.22 11.54
CA SER A 190 -9.43 -11.43 12.54
C SER A 190 -9.00 -12.23 13.77
N ASP A 191 -9.72 -13.28 14.13
CA ASP A 191 -9.33 -14.16 15.24
C ASP A 191 -8.21 -15.13 14.80
N LEU A 192 -8.32 -15.75 13.64
CA LEU A 192 -7.31 -16.67 13.12
C LEU A 192 -5.96 -15.96 12.86
N GLU A 193 -5.97 -14.72 12.38
CA GLU A 193 -4.76 -13.90 12.17
C GLU A 193 -3.93 -13.69 13.44
N LYS A 194 -4.54 -13.81 14.64
CA LYS A 194 -3.85 -13.68 15.93
C LYS A 194 -3.08 -14.93 16.33
N VAL A 195 -3.26 -16.02 15.59
CA VAL A 195 -2.66 -17.33 15.92
C VAL A 195 -1.46 -17.59 15.03
N ARG A 196 -0.33 -17.98 15.61
CA ARG A 196 0.86 -18.34 14.86
C ARG A 196 0.70 -19.70 14.21
N GLY A 197 1.25 -19.88 13.02
CA GLY A 197 1.21 -21.14 12.28
C GLY A 197 -0.03 -21.28 11.38
N ILE A 198 -0.82 -20.21 11.25
CA ILE A 198 -1.91 -20.12 10.27
C ILE A 198 -1.66 -18.89 9.40
N SER A 199 -1.75 -19.07 8.10
CA SER A 199 -1.74 -18.02 7.09
C SER A 199 -3.15 -17.85 6.52
N VAL A 200 -3.84 -16.79 6.92
CA VAL A 200 -5.25 -16.58 6.56
C VAL A 200 -5.36 -15.74 5.30
N VAL A 201 -6.16 -16.18 4.34
CA VAL A 201 -6.48 -15.38 3.14
C VAL A 201 -7.34 -14.18 3.53
N PRO A 202 -6.95 -12.96 3.15
CA PRO A 202 -7.76 -11.77 3.41
C PRO A 202 -9.16 -11.87 2.78
N ARG A 203 -10.20 -11.38 3.48
CA ARG A 203 -11.59 -11.39 3.00
C ARG A 203 -11.73 -10.80 1.60
N LEU A 204 -11.04 -9.71 1.30
CA LEU A 204 -11.12 -9.05 0.01
C LEU A 204 -10.59 -9.94 -1.13
N GLN A 205 -9.55 -10.74 -0.88
CA GLN A 205 -9.04 -11.69 -1.87
C GLN A 205 -10.09 -12.78 -2.20
N LEU A 206 -10.78 -13.30 -1.18
CA LEU A 206 -11.92 -14.21 -1.38
C LEU A 206 -13.01 -13.52 -2.22
N GLN A 207 -13.40 -12.28 -1.85
CA GLN A 207 -14.43 -11.55 -2.59
C GLN A 207 -14.06 -11.39 -4.07
N ARG A 208 -12.82 -10.97 -4.38
CA ARG A 208 -12.38 -10.79 -5.77
C ARG A 208 -12.34 -12.11 -6.54
N MET A 209 -12.05 -13.22 -5.87
CA MET A 209 -12.15 -14.55 -6.47
C MET A 209 -13.61 -14.90 -6.83
N LEU A 210 -14.54 -14.70 -5.91
CA LEU A 210 -15.98 -14.94 -6.15
C LEU A 210 -16.51 -14.04 -7.29
N ASP A 211 -16.11 -12.77 -7.33
CA ASP A 211 -16.48 -11.82 -8.40
C ASP A 211 -16.02 -12.32 -9.78
N GLN A 212 -14.80 -12.88 -9.88
CA GLN A 212 -14.26 -13.42 -11.14
C GLN A 212 -14.95 -14.71 -11.58
N MET A 213 -15.38 -15.54 -10.64
CA MET A 213 -16.08 -16.79 -10.93
C MET A 213 -17.52 -16.56 -11.43
N ARG A 214 -18.08 -15.36 -11.24
CA ARG A 214 -19.45 -14.98 -11.66
C ARG A 214 -20.52 -15.99 -11.25
N LEU A 215 -20.43 -16.45 -10.01
CA LEU A 215 -21.33 -17.48 -9.48
C LEU A 215 -22.75 -16.95 -9.30
N GLN A 216 -23.72 -17.83 -9.51
CA GLN A 216 -25.11 -17.57 -9.14
C GLN A 216 -25.29 -17.69 -7.63
N GLN A 217 -26.24 -16.96 -7.06
CA GLN A 217 -26.41 -16.84 -5.61
C GLN A 217 -26.70 -18.19 -4.93
N ASP A 218 -27.43 -19.09 -5.58
CA ASP A 218 -27.80 -20.41 -5.12
C ASP A 218 -26.65 -21.44 -5.18
N THR A 219 -25.60 -21.17 -5.98
CA THR A 219 -24.42 -22.07 -6.10
C THR A 219 -23.24 -21.64 -5.23
N VAL A 220 -23.23 -20.42 -4.71
CA VAL A 220 -22.11 -19.86 -3.94
C VAL A 220 -21.78 -20.69 -2.70
N PHE A 221 -22.79 -21.26 -2.03
CA PHE A 221 -22.62 -21.99 -0.77
C PHE A 221 -22.50 -23.52 -0.92
N ASN A 222 -22.54 -24.07 -2.13
CA ASN A 222 -22.38 -25.50 -2.29
C ASN A 222 -20.93 -25.97 -2.06
N GLN A 223 -20.77 -27.25 -1.69
CA GLN A 223 -19.46 -27.83 -1.32
C GLN A 223 -18.47 -27.81 -2.48
N GLU A 224 -18.91 -28.10 -3.70
CA GLU A 224 -18.06 -28.09 -4.89
C GLU A 224 -17.47 -26.71 -5.15
N THR A 225 -18.29 -25.65 -5.02
CA THR A 225 -17.84 -24.27 -5.15
C THR A 225 -16.83 -23.90 -4.07
N LYS A 226 -17.05 -24.27 -2.80
CA LYS A 226 -16.11 -24.02 -1.70
C LYS A 226 -14.75 -24.68 -1.97
N ASN A 227 -14.74 -25.93 -2.43
CA ASN A 227 -13.52 -26.65 -2.81
C ASN A 227 -12.82 -25.98 -4.00
N ARG A 228 -13.57 -25.60 -5.02
CA ARG A 228 -13.03 -24.90 -6.19
C ARG A 228 -12.39 -23.57 -5.81
N VAL A 229 -13.06 -22.77 -5.01
CA VAL A 229 -12.52 -21.49 -4.49
C VAL A 229 -11.25 -21.75 -3.67
N GLY A 230 -11.23 -22.77 -2.83
CA GLY A 230 -10.04 -23.16 -2.06
C GLY A 230 -8.84 -23.47 -2.96
N ARG A 231 -9.05 -24.25 -4.04
CA ARG A 231 -8.00 -24.52 -5.03
C ARG A 231 -7.50 -23.26 -5.70
N LEU A 232 -8.41 -22.39 -6.17
CA LEU A 232 -8.07 -21.13 -6.84
C LEU A 232 -7.33 -20.14 -5.93
N LEU A 233 -7.64 -20.14 -4.63
CA LEU A 233 -6.94 -19.34 -3.62
C LEU A 233 -5.61 -19.96 -3.17
N GLY A 234 -5.34 -21.22 -3.56
CA GLY A 234 -4.16 -21.96 -3.14
C GLY A 234 -4.12 -22.16 -1.63
N VAL A 235 -5.22 -22.63 -1.03
CA VAL A 235 -5.31 -22.92 0.41
C VAL A 235 -5.49 -24.42 0.67
N ALA A 236 -4.94 -24.90 1.79
CA ALA A 236 -5.12 -26.29 2.21
C ALA A 236 -6.52 -26.53 2.79
N ASN A 237 -7.03 -25.55 3.52
CA ASN A 237 -8.31 -25.67 4.22
C ASN A 237 -9.23 -24.48 3.93
N VAL A 238 -10.53 -24.76 3.79
CA VAL A 238 -11.59 -23.75 3.74
C VAL A 238 -12.47 -23.90 4.97
N CYS A 239 -12.50 -22.86 5.80
CA CYS A 239 -13.48 -22.75 6.88
C CYS A 239 -14.75 -22.11 6.31
N ALA A 240 -15.90 -22.71 6.51
CA ALA A 240 -17.20 -22.22 6.12
C ALA A 240 -18.20 -22.41 7.25
N GLY A 241 -19.36 -21.79 7.19
CA GLY A 241 -20.35 -21.98 8.26
C GLY A 241 -21.75 -21.57 7.86
N THR A 242 -22.67 -21.73 8.80
CA THR A 242 -24.08 -21.37 8.69
C THR A 242 -24.50 -20.48 9.85
N ILE A 243 -25.47 -19.62 9.61
CA ILE A 243 -26.18 -18.83 10.58
C ILE A 243 -27.65 -19.20 10.47
N GLU A 244 -28.25 -19.64 11.57
CA GLU A 244 -29.66 -20.00 11.62
C GLU A 244 -30.33 -19.19 12.75
N GLY A 245 -31.31 -18.41 12.40
CA GLY A 245 -32.18 -17.76 13.38
C GLY A 245 -33.30 -18.70 13.74
N LEU A 246 -33.42 -19.03 15.01
CA LEU A 246 -34.46 -19.90 15.56
C LEU A 246 -35.58 -19.07 16.18
N ALA A 247 -36.62 -19.78 16.67
CA ALA A 247 -37.68 -19.12 17.44
C ALA A 247 -37.13 -18.50 18.73
N ASP A 248 -37.86 -17.57 19.33
CA ASP A 248 -37.57 -16.95 20.62
C ASP A 248 -36.20 -16.22 20.70
N LEU A 249 -35.70 -15.66 19.57
CA LEU A 249 -34.39 -14.99 19.44
C LEU A 249 -33.19 -15.92 19.70
N ASP A 250 -33.37 -17.22 19.53
CA ASP A 250 -32.25 -18.15 19.56
C ASP A 250 -31.48 -18.12 18.24
N LEU A 251 -30.19 -18.35 18.33
CA LEU A 251 -29.29 -18.43 17.20
C LEU A 251 -28.52 -19.76 17.23
N ARG A 252 -28.25 -20.29 16.04
CA ARG A 252 -27.33 -21.40 15.84
C ARG A 252 -26.25 -21.00 14.86
N LEU A 253 -24.99 -21.14 15.25
CA LEU A 253 -23.82 -20.93 14.42
C LEU A 253 -23.16 -22.28 14.14
N GLY A 254 -23.12 -22.66 12.86
CA GLY A 254 -22.40 -23.84 12.40
C GLY A 254 -21.07 -23.46 11.78
N ALA A 255 -20.03 -24.27 12.00
CA ALA A 255 -18.76 -24.14 11.28
C ALA A 255 -18.32 -25.50 10.73
N THR A 256 -17.70 -25.49 9.57
CA THR A 256 -17.09 -26.66 8.94
C THR A 256 -15.70 -26.32 8.45
N VAL A 257 -14.77 -27.24 8.60
CA VAL A 257 -13.44 -27.18 8.00
C VAL A 257 -13.36 -28.23 6.90
N VAL A 258 -13.02 -27.78 5.70
CA VAL A 258 -12.97 -28.62 4.49
C VAL A 258 -11.53 -28.69 4.03
N ASN A 259 -10.99 -29.89 3.90
CA ASN A 259 -9.71 -30.14 3.26
C ASN A 259 -9.86 -30.05 1.74
N VAL A 260 -9.14 -29.08 1.15
CA VAL A 260 -9.25 -28.79 -0.30
C VAL A 260 -8.66 -29.91 -1.16
N LYS A 261 -7.61 -30.61 -0.69
CA LYS A 261 -6.98 -31.73 -1.41
C LYS A 261 -7.86 -32.93 -1.44
N ALA A 262 -8.44 -33.29 -0.28
CA ALA A 262 -9.34 -34.43 -0.17
C ALA A 262 -10.75 -34.15 -0.71
N GLY A 263 -11.18 -32.90 -0.69
CA GLY A 263 -12.53 -32.48 -1.03
C GLY A 263 -13.57 -32.83 0.03
N GLU A 264 -13.14 -33.21 1.23
CA GLU A 264 -13.96 -33.76 2.31
C GLU A 264 -14.02 -32.78 3.50
N ILE A 265 -15.12 -32.88 4.26
CA ILE A 265 -15.28 -32.16 5.52
C ILE A 265 -14.48 -32.91 6.58
N GLU A 266 -13.45 -32.26 7.16
CA GLU A 266 -12.63 -32.85 8.23
C GLU A 266 -13.29 -32.73 9.61
N ALA A 267 -13.97 -31.61 9.84
CA ALA A 267 -14.63 -31.34 11.11
C ALA A 267 -15.85 -30.43 10.93
N ALA A 268 -16.80 -30.59 11.83
CA ALA A 268 -17.98 -29.73 11.93
C ALA A 268 -18.26 -29.43 13.40
N SER A 269 -18.68 -28.19 13.67
CA SER A 269 -19.06 -27.72 15.01
C SER A 269 -20.37 -26.95 14.93
N VAL A 270 -21.14 -26.99 16.00
CA VAL A 270 -22.41 -26.25 16.13
C VAL A 270 -22.48 -25.63 17.51
N GLN A 271 -22.67 -24.32 17.56
CA GLN A 271 -22.92 -23.55 18.76
C GLN A 271 -24.36 -23.04 18.74
N GLN A 272 -25.09 -23.13 19.83
CA GLN A 272 -26.46 -22.66 19.94
C GLN A 272 -26.66 -21.92 21.25
N GLY A 273 -27.41 -20.83 21.20
CA GLY A 273 -27.78 -20.01 22.38
C GLY A 273 -28.67 -18.86 21.98
N VAL A 274 -28.93 -17.99 22.94
CA VAL A 274 -29.73 -16.80 22.69
C VAL A 274 -28.92 -15.70 21.98
N GLU A 275 -29.59 -14.80 21.27
CA GLU A 275 -28.96 -13.69 20.52
C GLU A 275 -28.03 -12.82 21.38
N SER A 276 -28.35 -12.64 22.68
CA SER A 276 -27.47 -11.90 23.62
C SER A 276 -26.10 -12.56 23.81
N ASP A 277 -25.99 -13.86 23.57
CA ASP A 277 -24.76 -14.64 23.75
C ASP A 277 -23.97 -14.78 22.45
N PHE A 278 -24.40 -14.09 21.37
CA PHE A 278 -23.84 -14.18 20.03
C PHE A 278 -22.31 -14.17 20.01
N PHE A 279 -21.68 -13.25 20.73
CA PHE A 279 -20.22 -13.14 20.73
C PHE A 279 -19.53 -14.29 21.46
N ASP A 280 -20.16 -14.90 22.46
CA ASP A 280 -19.64 -16.09 23.12
C ASP A 280 -19.76 -17.32 22.22
N LEU A 281 -20.89 -17.45 21.51
CA LEU A 281 -21.07 -18.48 20.49
C LEU A 281 -20.03 -18.35 19.37
N GLN A 282 -19.79 -17.12 18.88
CA GLN A 282 -18.78 -16.84 17.86
C GLN A 282 -17.36 -17.19 18.35
N LYS A 283 -17.02 -16.87 19.61
CA LYS A 283 -15.72 -17.23 20.19
C LYS A 283 -15.55 -18.74 20.35
N SER A 284 -16.57 -19.44 20.86
CA SER A 284 -16.56 -20.89 20.97
C SER A 284 -16.36 -21.54 19.60
N MET A 285 -17.11 -21.11 18.58
CA MET A 285 -16.95 -21.56 17.22
C MET A 285 -15.53 -21.29 16.67
N GLY A 286 -14.93 -20.16 16.99
CA GLY A 286 -13.55 -19.82 16.60
C GLY A 286 -12.52 -20.80 17.19
N PHE A 287 -12.70 -21.24 18.44
CA PHE A 287 -11.85 -22.28 19.06
C PHE A 287 -12.06 -23.64 18.43
N ASP A 288 -13.31 -24.02 18.10
CA ASP A 288 -13.59 -25.27 17.40
C ASP A 288 -12.95 -25.30 16.01
N ILE A 289 -12.94 -24.17 15.28
CA ILE A 289 -12.23 -24.05 13.99
C ILE A 289 -10.72 -24.28 14.18
N LEU A 290 -10.11 -23.69 15.23
CA LEU A 290 -8.69 -23.87 15.51
C LEU A 290 -8.36 -25.35 15.85
N ASP A 291 -9.20 -26.00 16.65
CA ASP A 291 -9.04 -27.41 16.98
C ASP A 291 -9.15 -28.28 15.71
N ALA A 292 -10.14 -28.00 14.85
CA ALA A 292 -10.31 -28.69 13.56
C ALA A 292 -9.11 -28.48 12.61
N LEU A 293 -8.43 -27.35 12.68
CA LEU A 293 -7.20 -27.08 11.94
C LEU A 293 -5.95 -27.70 12.59
N GLY A 294 -6.11 -28.45 13.70
CA GLY A 294 -5.02 -29.06 14.46
C GLY A 294 -4.12 -28.03 15.17
N VAL A 295 -4.61 -26.82 15.42
CA VAL A 295 -3.83 -25.73 15.99
C VAL A 295 -4.25 -25.45 17.43
N THR A 296 -3.33 -25.65 18.36
CA THR A 296 -3.53 -25.38 19.77
C THR A 296 -2.97 -24.01 20.15
N PRO A 297 -3.80 -22.99 20.42
CA PRO A 297 -3.33 -21.68 20.82
C PRO A 297 -2.71 -21.71 22.22
N THR A 298 -1.61 -20.97 22.42
CA THR A 298 -0.99 -20.77 23.72
C THR A 298 -1.90 -19.98 24.65
N GLU A 299 -1.68 -20.05 25.96
CA GLU A 299 -2.47 -19.29 26.96
C GLU A 299 -2.46 -17.76 26.71
N LYS A 300 -1.36 -17.23 26.14
CA LYS A 300 -1.29 -15.84 25.73
C LYS A 300 -2.22 -15.56 24.53
N GLN A 301 -2.23 -16.43 23.53
CA GLN A 301 -3.12 -16.34 22.37
C GLN A 301 -4.59 -16.50 22.77
N LYS A 302 -4.92 -17.49 23.63
CA LYS A 302 -6.29 -17.66 24.15
C LYS A 302 -6.83 -16.38 24.80
N ARG A 303 -6.00 -15.69 25.62
CA ARG A 303 -6.38 -14.40 26.20
C ARG A 303 -6.65 -13.31 25.15
N VAL A 304 -5.92 -13.30 24.04
CA VAL A 304 -6.15 -12.34 22.95
C VAL A 304 -7.37 -12.72 22.12
N LEU A 305 -7.57 -14.01 21.85
CA LEU A 305 -8.72 -14.54 21.11
C LEU A 305 -10.04 -14.28 21.85
N ASN A 306 -10.06 -14.41 23.17
CA ASN A 306 -11.25 -14.15 23.98
C ASN A 306 -11.66 -12.66 24.03
N ARG A 307 -10.82 -11.73 23.54
CA ARG A 307 -11.23 -10.34 23.40
C ARG A 307 -12.21 -10.21 22.26
N ARG A 308 -13.41 -9.73 22.56
CA ARG A 308 -14.42 -9.43 21.55
C ARG A 308 -13.97 -8.22 20.73
N ALA A 309 -14.22 -8.24 19.44
CA ALA A 309 -13.93 -7.12 18.55
C ALA A 309 -14.95 -5.98 18.76
N THR A 310 -16.18 -6.33 19.12
CA THR A 310 -17.27 -5.45 19.55
C THR A 310 -18.17 -6.25 20.51
N GLU A 311 -18.96 -5.56 21.31
CA GLU A 311 -20.03 -6.14 22.15
C GLU A 311 -21.43 -5.74 21.65
N SER A 312 -21.51 -4.99 20.55
CA SER A 312 -22.74 -4.49 19.96
C SER A 312 -23.09 -5.27 18.68
N LEU A 313 -24.19 -6.03 18.74
CA LEU A 313 -24.69 -6.73 17.54
C LEU A 313 -25.15 -5.74 16.47
N SER A 314 -25.74 -4.60 16.86
CA SER A 314 -26.12 -3.54 15.92
C SER A 314 -24.91 -2.92 15.23
N ALA A 315 -23.78 -2.73 15.94
CA ALA A 315 -22.52 -2.32 15.34
C ALA A 315 -22.01 -3.34 14.32
N LEU A 316 -22.10 -4.63 14.65
CA LEU A 316 -21.68 -5.71 13.76
C LEU A 316 -22.56 -5.82 12.51
N ILE A 317 -23.89 -5.67 12.64
CA ILE A 317 -24.83 -5.64 11.51
C ILE A 317 -24.53 -4.45 10.59
N ALA A 318 -24.36 -3.26 11.16
CA ALA A 318 -23.96 -2.07 10.40
C ALA A 318 -22.61 -2.29 9.68
N TYR A 319 -21.64 -2.89 10.34
CA TYR A 319 -20.36 -3.28 9.75
C TYR A 319 -20.53 -4.21 8.54
N GLY A 320 -21.38 -5.22 8.67
CA GLY A 320 -21.69 -6.16 7.57
C GLY A 320 -22.34 -5.48 6.36
N HIS A 321 -23.24 -4.53 6.58
CA HIS A 321 -23.78 -3.68 5.50
C HIS A 321 -22.68 -2.86 4.82
N GLY A 322 -21.78 -2.26 5.61
CA GLY A 322 -20.63 -1.54 5.08
C GLY A 322 -19.73 -2.41 4.19
N LEU A 323 -19.43 -3.64 4.62
CA LEU A 323 -18.69 -4.59 3.81
C LEU A 323 -19.41 -4.93 2.51
N ALA A 324 -20.73 -5.15 2.55
CA ALA A 324 -21.52 -5.49 1.36
C ALA A 324 -21.56 -4.33 0.35
N ALA A 325 -21.62 -3.08 0.80
CA ALA A 325 -21.54 -1.90 -0.04
C ALA A 325 -20.13 -1.71 -0.63
N SER A 326 -19.10 -1.85 0.19
CA SER A 326 -17.70 -1.77 -0.24
C SER A 326 -17.36 -2.79 -1.33
N ASP A 327 -17.83 -4.03 -1.21
CA ASP A 327 -17.62 -5.08 -2.21
C ASP A 327 -18.21 -4.72 -3.58
N LYS A 328 -19.28 -3.93 -3.59
CA LYS A 328 -19.93 -3.40 -4.81
C LYS A 328 -19.29 -2.10 -5.31
N SER A 329 -18.20 -1.65 -4.66
CA SER A 329 -17.54 -0.36 -4.91
C SER A 329 -18.45 0.86 -4.66
N ASP A 330 -19.52 0.70 -3.87
CA ASP A 330 -20.34 1.79 -3.37
C ASP A 330 -19.73 2.34 -2.06
N PHE A 331 -18.67 3.12 -2.23
CA PHE A 331 -17.88 3.62 -1.10
C PHE A 331 -18.61 4.66 -0.27
N VAL A 332 -19.55 5.40 -0.88
CA VAL A 332 -20.38 6.38 -0.16
C VAL A 332 -21.30 5.68 0.83
N THR A 333 -22.03 4.67 0.38
CA THR A 333 -22.89 3.86 1.25
C THR A 333 -22.07 3.07 2.28
N ALA A 334 -20.92 2.51 1.88
CA ALA A 334 -20.02 1.81 2.79
C ALA A 334 -19.54 2.71 3.94
N GLU A 335 -19.10 3.95 3.62
CA GLU A 335 -18.69 4.93 4.62
C GLU A 335 -19.81 5.25 5.63
N GLN A 336 -21.05 5.42 5.16
CA GLN A 336 -22.20 5.68 6.03
C GLN A 336 -22.44 4.54 7.02
N TYR A 337 -22.39 3.29 6.55
CA TYR A 337 -22.58 2.13 7.42
C TYR A 337 -21.42 1.91 8.40
N PHE A 338 -20.17 2.12 7.99
CA PHE A 338 -19.04 2.04 8.93
C PHE A 338 -19.09 3.16 9.98
N LYS A 339 -19.54 4.38 9.63
CA LYS A 339 -19.81 5.44 10.59
C LYS A 339 -20.95 5.05 11.55
N LEU A 340 -22.01 4.42 11.05
CA LEU A 340 -23.10 3.92 11.89
C LEU A 340 -22.58 2.84 12.85
N SER A 341 -21.78 1.90 12.36
CA SER A 341 -21.14 0.88 13.21
C SER A 341 -20.30 1.50 14.32
N LEU A 342 -19.51 2.53 14.03
CA LEU A 342 -18.70 3.25 15.02
C LEU A 342 -19.52 4.16 15.93
N LYS A 343 -20.72 4.55 15.54
CA LYS A 343 -21.66 5.24 16.43
C LYS A 343 -22.23 4.30 17.50
N GLU A 344 -22.52 3.05 17.10
CA GLU A 344 -23.01 2.00 18.01
C GLU A 344 -21.89 1.45 18.92
N ASP A 345 -20.65 1.36 18.40
CA ASP A 345 -19.45 1.00 19.17
C ASP A 345 -18.22 1.78 18.66
N PRO A 346 -17.84 2.89 19.32
CA PRO A 346 -16.68 3.69 18.95
C PRO A 346 -15.34 2.95 19.06
N THR A 347 -15.30 1.81 19.74
CA THR A 347 -14.06 1.02 19.94
C THR A 347 -13.86 -0.08 18.90
N PHE A 348 -14.81 -0.27 17.98
CA PHE A 348 -14.79 -1.33 17.00
C PHE A 348 -13.71 -1.12 15.93
N GLN A 349 -12.52 -1.65 16.18
CA GLN A 349 -11.32 -1.43 15.34
C GLN A 349 -11.46 -1.94 13.90
N LEU A 350 -12.24 -3.01 13.65
CA LEU A 350 -12.48 -3.49 12.30
C LEU A 350 -13.25 -2.46 11.47
N ALA A 351 -14.30 -1.87 12.05
CA ALA A 351 -15.09 -0.83 11.39
C ALA A 351 -14.25 0.44 11.12
N LEU A 352 -13.36 0.83 12.06
CA LEU A 352 -12.46 1.96 11.86
C LEU A 352 -11.50 1.72 10.69
N ARG A 353 -10.87 0.56 10.62
CA ARG A 353 -9.95 0.21 9.52
C ARG A 353 -10.65 0.19 8.17
N GLU A 354 -11.86 -0.38 8.10
CA GLU A 354 -12.63 -0.42 6.85
C GLU A 354 -13.12 0.98 6.46
N LEU A 355 -13.49 1.83 7.42
CA LEU A 355 -13.83 3.23 7.15
C LEU A 355 -12.68 3.99 6.50
N ASP A 356 -11.48 3.85 7.07
CA ASP A 356 -10.28 4.48 6.50
C ASP A 356 -9.96 3.92 5.11
N TYR A 357 -10.11 2.61 4.93
CA TYR A 357 -9.86 1.95 3.64
C TYR A 357 -10.82 2.40 2.54
N VAL A 358 -12.14 2.47 2.81
CA VAL A 358 -13.11 2.91 1.80
C VAL A 358 -12.94 4.39 1.44
N ARG A 359 -12.49 5.23 2.37
CA ARG A 359 -12.13 6.62 2.09
C ARG A 359 -10.95 6.73 1.14
N LEU A 360 -9.91 5.91 1.35
CA LEU A 360 -8.77 5.85 0.43
C LEU A 360 -9.19 5.37 -0.95
N LEU A 361 -10.10 4.39 -1.05
CA LEU A 361 -10.61 3.92 -2.33
C LEU A 361 -11.49 4.95 -3.04
N ALA A 362 -12.32 5.68 -2.30
CA ALA A 362 -13.12 6.79 -2.83
C ALA A 362 -12.23 7.91 -3.37
N GLU A 363 -11.23 8.34 -2.59
CA GLU A 363 -10.21 9.31 -3.01
C GLU A 363 -9.52 8.85 -4.30
N ALA A 364 -9.08 7.58 -4.36
CA ALA A 364 -8.39 7.04 -5.53
C ALA A 364 -9.25 7.00 -6.80
N GLN A 365 -10.58 6.93 -6.68
CA GLN A 365 -11.48 7.00 -7.84
C GLN A 365 -11.53 8.41 -8.46
N GLU A 366 -11.40 9.43 -7.64
CA GLU A 366 -11.41 10.82 -8.08
C GLU A 366 -10.03 11.32 -8.53
N GLN A 367 -8.98 10.58 -8.17
CA GLN A 367 -7.59 10.94 -8.47
C GLN A 367 -7.23 10.80 -9.95
N ASN A 368 -6.49 11.81 -10.42
CA ASN A 368 -5.73 11.76 -11.66
C ASN A 368 -4.23 11.70 -11.34
N LEU A 369 -3.47 10.82 -12.02
CA LEU A 369 -2.01 10.72 -11.85
C LEU A 369 -1.29 12.05 -12.10
N THR A 370 -1.81 12.88 -12.99
CA THR A 370 -1.29 14.24 -13.24
C THR A 370 -1.36 15.12 -11.99
N GLN A 371 -2.41 14.99 -11.19
CA GLN A 371 -2.52 15.76 -9.93
C GLN A 371 -1.44 15.33 -8.92
N ILE A 372 -1.15 14.03 -8.84
CA ILE A 372 -0.08 13.52 -7.97
C ILE A 372 1.28 14.03 -8.46
N GLU A 373 1.50 14.03 -9.79
CA GLU A 373 2.71 14.59 -10.41
C GLU A 373 2.88 16.07 -10.05
N ASP A 374 1.84 16.88 -10.23
CA ASP A 374 1.85 18.33 -9.94
C ASP A 374 2.15 18.59 -8.47
N LEU A 375 1.47 17.91 -7.55
CA LEU A 375 1.70 18.03 -6.10
C LEU A 375 3.13 17.65 -5.71
N ALA A 376 3.66 16.57 -6.28
CA ALA A 376 5.03 16.13 -6.02
C ALA A 376 6.06 17.14 -6.53
N MET A 377 5.84 17.72 -7.71
CA MET A 377 6.70 18.76 -8.27
C MET A 377 6.66 20.06 -7.44
N GLU A 378 5.48 20.45 -6.97
CA GLU A 378 5.30 21.64 -6.12
C GLU A 378 6.00 21.46 -4.77
N SER A 379 5.83 20.31 -4.15
CA SER A 379 6.52 19.95 -2.90
C SER A 379 8.04 19.95 -3.07
N ALA A 380 8.57 19.39 -4.15
CA ALA A 380 10.00 19.38 -4.44
C ALA A 380 10.56 20.81 -4.60
N LYS A 381 9.83 21.69 -5.31
CA LYS A 381 10.20 23.12 -5.43
C LYS A 381 10.22 23.83 -4.07
N ALA A 382 9.20 23.59 -3.25
CA ALA A 382 9.11 24.19 -1.91
C ALA A 382 10.26 23.73 -1.00
N ARG A 383 10.64 22.45 -1.03
CA ARG A 383 11.79 21.90 -0.28
C ARG A 383 13.10 22.51 -0.75
N THR A 384 13.31 22.61 -2.05
CA THR A 384 14.52 23.26 -2.61
C THR A 384 14.62 24.72 -2.15
N ALA A 385 13.55 25.47 -2.20
CA ALA A 385 13.51 26.86 -1.74
C ALA A 385 13.80 26.97 -0.23
N ARG A 386 13.23 26.05 0.58
CA ARG A 386 13.50 25.96 2.03
C ARG A 386 14.97 25.65 2.31
N GLN A 387 15.56 24.67 1.60
CA GLN A 387 16.96 24.30 1.74
C GLN A 387 17.90 25.45 1.38
N GLN A 388 17.62 26.15 0.29
CA GLN A 388 18.39 27.34 -0.10
C GLN A 388 18.30 28.46 0.95
N ARG A 389 17.13 28.63 1.59
CA ARG A 389 16.95 29.58 2.69
C ARG A 389 17.76 29.20 3.91
N LEU A 390 17.74 27.91 4.30
CA LEU A 390 18.55 27.38 5.40
C LEU A 390 20.06 27.54 5.12
N ASN A 391 20.51 27.24 3.90
CA ASN A 391 21.91 27.41 3.50
C ASN A 391 22.35 28.87 3.58
N ARG A 392 21.50 29.82 3.14
CA ARG A 392 21.77 31.27 3.29
C ARG A 392 21.84 31.70 4.75
N MET A 393 20.95 31.18 5.62
CA MET A 393 20.99 31.46 7.05
C MET A 393 22.27 30.88 7.69
N ASN A 394 22.64 29.64 7.37
CA ASN A 394 23.87 29.02 7.88
C ASN A 394 25.13 29.78 7.41
N GLN A 395 25.17 30.23 6.17
CA GLN A 395 26.26 31.09 5.67
C GLN A 395 26.31 32.46 6.37
N ALA A 396 25.15 33.07 6.66
CA ALA A 396 25.10 34.31 7.42
C ALA A 396 25.60 34.12 8.87
N LEU A 397 25.18 33.02 9.51
CA LEU A 397 25.65 32.68 10.87
C LEU A 397 27.15 32.38 10.89
N SER A 398 27.66 31.59 9.93
CA SER A 398 29.09 31.26 9.85
C SER A 398 29.96 32.49 9.57
N ARG A 399 29.46 33.52 8.86
CA ARG A 399 30.17 34.78 8.67
C ARG A 399 30.19 35.65 9.92
N GLN A 400 29.22 35.51 10.82
CA GLN A 400 29.20 36.20 12.11
C GLN A 400 30.11 35.53 13.15
N PHE A 401 30.44 34.24 12.97
CA PHE A 401 31.36 33.47 13.79
C PHE A 401 32.77 33.42 13.16
N ILE A 402 33.33 34.54 12.75
CA ILE A 402 34.78 34.61 12.50
C ILE A 402 35.44 34.68 13.87
N PRO A 403 36.22 33.68 14.27
CA PRO A 403 36.96 33.75 15.54
C PRO A 403 37.86 34.98 15.45
N PRO A 404 38.00 35.75 16.54
CA PRO A 404 38.90 36.90 16.55
C PRO A 404 40.31 36.46 16.13
N THR A 405 40.96 37.24 15.27
CA THR A 405 42.32 36.97 14.88
C THR A 405 43.19 36.93 16.14
N ALA A 406 44.31 36.19 16.13
CA ALA A 406 45.20 36.07 17.30
C ALA A 406 45.68 37.42 17.87
N ALA A 407 45.53 38.54 17.11
CA ALA A 407 45.79 39.89 17.54
C ALA A 407 44.70 40.46 18.45
N ASP A 408 43.47 39.95 18.41
CA ASP A 408 42.32 40.43 19.18
C ASP A 408 42.01 39.52 20.39
N SER A 409 42.86 38.56 20.71
CA SER A 409 42.67 37.68 21.88
C SER A 409 42.87 38.49 23.16
N PRO A 410 41.91 38.47 24.12
CA PRO A 410 42.08 39.13 25.42
C PRO A 410 43.30 38.55 26.12
N ARG A 411 44.10 39.39 26.79
CA ARG A 411 45.23 38.92 27.60
C ARG A 411 44.71 38.08 28.76
N GLU A 412 45.41 36.98 29.06
CA GLU A 412 45.13 36.09 30.20
C GLU A 412 44.95 36.91 31.49
N GLY A 413 43.75 37.03 32.00
CA GLY A 413 43.41 37.78 33.22
C GLY A 413 42.03 38.41 33.25
N ASP A 414 41.39 38.64 32.10
CA ASP A 414 40.13 39.40 32.03
C ASP A 414 38.87 38.56 31.70
N ILE A 415 38.92 37.25 31.84
CA ILE A 415 37.78 36.42 31.47
C ILE A 415 37.04 35.93 32.72
N ASN A 416 35.99 36.65 33.11
CA ASN A 416 34.89 36.11 33.88
C ASN A 416 33.77 35.81 32.87
N PRO A 417 33.53 34.51 32.55
CA PRO A 417 32.49 34.16 31.56
C PRO A 417 31.12 34.51 32.11
N PRO A 418 30.24 35.22 31.36
CA PRO A 418 28.88 35.37 31.79
C PRO A 418 28.19 34.00 31.79
N LYS A 419 27.55 33.65 32.91
CA LYS A 419 26.66 32.51 33.00
C LYS A 419 25.42 32.81 32.15
N SER A 420 25.38 32.28 30.92
CA SER A 420 24.16 32.23 30.15
C SER A 420 23.51 30.87 30.35
N GLU A 421 22.48 30.81 31.18
CA GLU A 421 21.56 29.68 31.22
C GLU A 421 20.64 29.79 30.00
N ILE A 422 20.80 28.85 29.05
CA ILE A 422 19.84 28.65 27.99
C ILE A 422 18.72 27.79 28.53
N GLN A 423 17.57 28.39 28.87
CA GLN A 423 16.33 27.66 29.13
C GLN A 423 15.71 27.21 27.80
N VAL A 424 15.78 25.92 27.51
CA VAL A 424 15.01 25.31 26.42
C VAL A 424 13.60 25.07 26.92
N VAL A 425 12.66 25.91 26.50
CA VAL A 425 11.22 25.69 26.73
C VAL A 425 10.71 24.74 25.66
N VAL A 426 10.57 23.47 26.02
CA VAL A 426 9.82 22.50 25.21
C VAL A 426 8.34 22.70 25.50
N LYS A 427 7.58 23.23 24.54
CA LYS A 427 6.11 23.19 24.59
C LYS A 427 5.64 21.83 24.09
N ASN A 428 4.98 21.12 24.99
CA ASN A 428 4.16 19.92 24.69
C ASN A 428 2.98 20.29 23.77
#